data_e6d7a87da73a2e4866cae7922f31590a
#
_entry.id   e6d7a87da73a2e4866cae7922f31590a
#
_cell.length_a   1.000
_cell.length_b   1.000
_cell.length_c   1.000
_cell.angle_alpha   90.00
_cell.angle_beta   90.00
_cell.angle_gamma   90.00
#
_symmetry.space_group_name_H-M   'P 1'
#
loop_
_entity.id
_entity.type
_entity.pdbx_description
1 polymer ?
#
loop_
_entity_poly.entity_id
_entity_poly.type
_entity_poly.pdbx_seq_one_letter_code
_entity_poly.pdbx_strand_id
1 'polypeptide(L)'
;FNTSPEVAASSSAGTAYRPSIPADFQVEPFIRNAKSSFIRLQAANDSGDLDQIRDFTTPEMLDEISAEIKQRGNASQKTEVMFIDAHLLEVETTSDSAIASVRFTGQLRDGTDGEPESFDEIWHVQKDLKDPNASWLLAGIQQTA
;
A
#
# COMPACT_ATOMS: atom_id res chain seq x y z
N PHE A 1 -2.41 -3.17 -23.53
CA PHE A 1 -1.91 -2.82 -23.49
C PHE A 1 -1.11 -2.80 -24.33
N ASN A 2 -1.16 -2.86 -24.85
CA ASN A 2 -0.56 -2.91 -25.56
C ASN A 2 -0.03 -2.42 -26.26
N THR A 3 -0.17 -2.10 -26.62
CA THR A 3 0.29 -1.62 -27.25
C THR A 3 1.14 -1.21 -27.58
N SER A 4 1.18 -1.17 -27.65
CA SER A 4 1.90 -0.71 -27.88
C SER A 4 2.91 -0.60 -27.99
N PRO A 5 3.03 -0.93 -28.12
CA PRO A 5 4.03 -0.82 -28.02
C PRO A 5 4.90 -0.35 -28.71
N GLU A 6 4.76 -0.28 -29.30
CA GLU A 6 5.43 0.17 -29.67
C GLU A 6 5.91 1.09 -29.61
N VAL A 7 5.45 1.29 -29.68
CA VAL A 7 5.95 2.34 -29.58
C VAL A 7 6.93 2.64 -28.84
N ALA A 8 6.98 2.22 -28.69
CA ALA A 8 7.71 2.44 -27.94
C ALA A 8 8.97 2.45 -28.03
N ALA A 9 8.94 2.23 -28.47
CA ALA A 9 9.96 2.16 -28.43
C ALA A 9 10.76 3.06 -28.66
N SER A 10 10.48 3.40 -28.98
CA SER A 10 11.11 4.10 -29.20
C SER A 10 11.87 4.74 -28.71
N SER A 11 11.89 4.61 -28.64
CA SER A 11 12.52 5.11 -28.29
C SER A 11 13.22 5.59 -27.79
N SER A 12 13.20 5.50 -27.84
CA SER A 12 13.91 5.98 -27.41
C SER A 12 14.29 6.37 -26.68
N ALA A 13 14.26 5.98 -27.15
CA ALA A 13 15.11 6.59 -26.44
C ALA A 13 15.08 6.71 -25.00
N GLY A 14 15.67 6.27 -24.36
CA GLY A 14 15.77 6.36 -22.95
C GLY A 14 14.97 7.41 -22.22
N THR A 15 14.18 8.08 -22.95
CA THR A 15 13.34 9.10 -22.36
C THR A 15 11.97 8.55 -21.96
N ALA A 16 11.69 7.33 -22.35
CA ALA A 16 10.44 6.73 -21.96
C ALA A 16 10.38 6.65 -20.45
N TYR A 17 9.21 6.95 -19.91
CA TYR A 17 9.01 6.83 -18.48
C TYR A 17 9.22 5.40 -18.02
N ARG A 18 9.96 5.24 -16.97
CA ARG A 18 10.14 3.94 -16.33
C ARG A 18 9.96 4.09 -14.84
N PRO A 19 9.15 3.23 -14.23
CA PRO A 19 9.15 3.17 -12.78
C PRO A 19 10.57 2.94 -12.30
N SER A 20 11.01 3.68 -11.31
CA SER A 20 12.38 3.60 -10.85
C SER A 20 12.45 3.47 -9.35
N ILE A 21 13.49 2.81 -8.93
CA ILE A 21 13.81 2.67 -7.53
C ILE A 21 15.23 3.18 -7.38
N PRO A 22 15.48 4.17 -6.50
CA PRO A 22 16.84 4.66 -6.28
C PRO A 22 17.77 3.51 -5.91
N ALA A 23 18.99 3.57 -6.44
CA ALA A 23 19.95 2.48 -6.26
C ALA A 23 20.28 2.20 -4.80
N ASP A 24 20.24 3.23 -3.96
CA ASP A 24 20.57 3.10 -2.53
C ASP A 24 19.36 2.77 -1.66
N PHE A 25 18.19 2.59 -2.26
CA PHE A 25 17.00 2.27 -1.52
C PHE A 25 17.04 0.81 -1.06
N GLN A 26 16.80 0.59 0.23
CA GLN A 26 16.85 -0.76 0.78
C GLN A 26 15.50 -1.44 0.62
N VAL A 27 15.38 -2.19 -0.46
CA VAL A 27 14.11 -2.78 -0.88
C VAL A 27 13.63 -3.86 0.09
N GLU A 28 14.51 -4.78 0.48
CA GLU A 28 14.07 -5.91 1.30
C GLU A 28 13.56 -5.52 2.68
N PRO A 29 14.27 -4.65 3.43
CA PRO A 29 13.72 -4.18 4.71
C PRO A 29 12.42 -3.42 4.53
N PHE A 30 12.33 -2.62 3.46
CA PHE A 30 11.11 -1.87 3.18
C PHE A 30 9.93 -2.81 2.94
N ILE A 31 10.12 -3.84 2.13
CA ILE A 31 9.06 -4.79 1.81
C ILE A 31 8.62 -5.57 3.05
N ARG A 32 9.56 -5.98 3.90
CA ARG A 32 9.19 -6.64 5.15
C ARG A 32 8.33 -5.74 6.03
N ASN A 33 8.70 -4.49 6.14
CA ASN A 33 7.92 -3.51 6.91
C ASN A 33 6.56 -3.26 6.27
N ALA A 34 6.50 -3.21 4.95
CA ALA A 34 5.25 -3.00 4.24
C ALA A 34 4.27 -4.14 4.50
N LYS A 35 4.75 -5.38 4.44
CA LYS A 35 3.91 -6.54 4.74
C LYS A 35 3.41 -6.52 6.17
N SER A 36 4.28 -6.18 7.10
CA SER A 36 3.92 -6.09 8.52
C SER A 36 2.86 -5.01 8.73
N SER A 37 3.04 -3.86 8.08
CA SER A 37 2.08 -2.76 8.18
C SER A 37 0.72 -3.14 7.59
N PHE A 38 0.73 -3.86 6.47
CA PHE A 38 -0.52 -4.34 5.87
C PHE A 38 -1.30 -5.19 6.87
N ILE A 39 -0.63 -6.14 7.49
CA ILE A 39 -1.27 -7.05 8.43
C ILE A 39 -1.79 -6.29 9.66
N ARG A 40 -0.99 -5.37 10.18
CA ARG A 40 -1.39 -4.59 11.34
C ARG A 40 -2.57 -3.67 11.03
N LEU A 41 -2.54 -3.04 9.86
CA LEU A 41 -3.62 -2.15 9.47
C LEU A 41 -4.90 -2.93 9.24
N GLN A 42 -4.80 -4.13 8.67
CA GLN A 42 -5.96 -4.99 8.49
C GLN A 42 -6.59 -5.34 9.84
N ALA A 43 -5.77 -5.71 10.80
CA ALA A 43 -6.27 -6.06 12.14
C ALA A 43 -6.90 -4.84 12.84
N ALA A 44 -6.28 -3.67 12.70
CA ALA A 44 -6.81 -2.45 13.29
C ALA A 44 -8.14 -2.05 12.64
N ASN A 45 -8.24 -2.24 11.33
CA ASN A 45 -9.47 -1.97 10.61
C ASN A 45 -10.57 -2.92 11.07
N ASP A 46 -10.26 -4.18 11.26
CA ASP A 46 -11.23 -5.17 11.71
C ASP A 46 -11.81 -4.82 13.09
N SER A 47 -10.97 -4.33 13.99
CA SER A 47 -11.39 -3.99 15.35
C SER A 47 -11.90 -2.55 15.47
N GLY A 48 -11.74 -1.74 14.41
CA GLY A 48 -12.14 -0.33 14.47
C GLY A 48 -11.25 0.52 15.34
N ASP A 49 -9.99 0.15 15.49
CA ASP A 49 -9.03 0.86 16.35
C ASP A 49 -8.44 2.05 15.58
N LEU A 50 -9.13 3.18 15.69
CA LEU A 50 -8.74 4.38 14.94
C LEU A 50 -7.42 4.97 15.42
N ASP A 51 -7.07 4.79 16.68
CA ASP A 51 -5.78 5.29 17.17
C ASP A 51 -4.62 4.55 16.51
N GLN A 52 -4.75 3.24 16.35
CA GLN A 52 -3.73 2.47 15.68
C GLN A 52 -3.69 2.76 14.19
N ILE A 53 -4.85 2.92 13.56
CA ILE A 53 -4.91 3.26 12.14
C ILE A 53 -4.22 4.59 11.89
N ARG A 54 -4.40 5.56 12.79
CA ARG A 54 -3.78 6.89 12.65
C ARG A 54 -2.27 6.80 12.54
N ASP A 55 -1.65 5.84 13.22
CA ASP A 55 -0.19 5.69 13.20
C ASP A 55 0.35 5.26 11.85
N PHE A 56 -0.51 4.71 10.99
CA PHE A 56 -0.10 4.17 9.69
C PHE A 56 -0.64 4.94 8.50
N THR A 57 -1.40 6.01 8.72
CA THR A 57 -2.13 6.67 7.63
C THR A 57 -1.95 8.17 7.66
N THR A 58 -2.12 8.78 6.48
CA THR A 58 -2.26 10.23 6.41
C THR A 58 -3.62 10.62 6.98
N PRO A 59 -3.82 11.90 7.36
CA PRO A 59 -5.12 12.34 7.85
C PRO A 59 -6.26 12.08 6.86
N GLU A 60 -6.01 12.29 5.57
CA GLU A 60 -7.02 12.06 4.55
C GLU A 60 -7.42 10.58 4.48
N MET A 61 -6.43 9.70 4.55
CA MET A 61 -6.70 8.29 4.51
C MET A 61 -7.41 7.80 5.77
N LEU A 62 -7.04 8.37 6.92
CA LEU A 62 -7.72 8.08 8.17
C LEU A 62 -9.21 8.43 8.08
N ASP A 63 -9.52 9.57 7.47
CA ASP A 63 -10.92 9.99 7.31
C ASP A 63 -11.70 9.00 6.44
N GLU A 64 -11.10 8.52 5.36
CA GLU A 64 -11.75 7.55 4.49
C GLU A 64 -12.01 6.23 5.21
N ILE A 65 -11.02 5.74 5.92
CA ILE A 65 -11.16 4.49 6.66
C ILE A 65 -12.17 4.63 7.78
N SER A 66 -12.16 5.77 8.48
CA SER A 66 -13.13 6.04 9.54
C SER A 66 -14.55 6.02 9.01
N ALA A 67 -14.77 6.60 7.82
CA ALA A 67 -16.08 6.62 7.21
C ALA A 67 -16.56 5.21 6.88
N GLU A 68 -15.67 4.37 6.36
CA GLU A 68 -16.01 2.98 6.05
C GLU A 68 -16.36 2.20 7.30
N ILE A 69 -15.60 2.40 8.37
CA ILE A 69 -15.87 1.73 9.63
C ILE A 69 -17.25 2.15 10.17
N LYS A 70 -17.58 3.43 10.07
CA LYS A 70 -18.88 3.91 10.52
C LYS A 70 -20.02 3.33 9.70
N GLN A 71 -19.84 3.19 8.40
CA GLN A 71 -20.85 2.60 7.54
C GLN A 71 -21.09 1.13 7.87
N ARG A 72 -20.03 0.45 8.26
CA ARG A 72 -20.13 -0.95 8.67
C ARG A 72 -20.86 -1.12 10.00
N GLY A 73 -21.00 -0.03 10.76
CA GLY A 73 -21.60 -0.06 12.08
C GLY A 73 -20.62 -0.57 13.10
N ASN A 74 -21.13 -1.02 14.23
CA ASN A 74 -20.28 -1.49 15.31
C ASN A 74 -19.94 -2.96 15.20
N ALA A 75 -20.30 -3.60 14.09
CA ALA A 75 -19.98 -5.00 13.91
C ALA A 75 -18.47 -5.13 13.75
N SER A 76 -17.85 -5.89 14.61
CA SER A 76 -16.46 -6.24 14.42
C SER A 76 -16.39 -7.30 13.32
N GLN A 77 -15.32 -7.27 12.58
CA GLN A 77 -15.08 -8.31 11.60
C GLN A 77 -13.72 -8.92 11.87
N LYS A 78 -13.49 -10.05 11.30
CA LYS A 78 -12.19 -10.70 11.43
C LYS A 78 -11.77 -11.16 10.06
N THR A 79 -10.71 -10.54 9.57
CA THR A 79 -10.14 -10.87 8.28
C THR A 79 -8.84 -11.61 8.51
N GLU A 80 -8.74 -12.78 7.90
CA GLU A 80 -7.53 -13.58 8.00
C GLU A 80 -6.72 -13.43 6.74
N VAL A 81 -5.46 -13.03 6.89
CA VAL A 81 -4.54 -12.93 5.77
C VAL A 81 -3.95 -14.32 5.55
N MET A 82 -4.40 -15.00 4.49
CA MET A 82 -3.94 -16.36 4.21
C MET A 82 -2.51 -16.35 3.71
N PHE A 83 -2.21 -15.47 2.78
CA PHE A 83 -0.83 -15.16 2.41
C PHE A 83 -0.79 -13.80 1.75
N ILE A 84 0.41 -13.23 1.68
CA ILE A 84 0.60 -11.91 1.11
C ILE A 84 1.98 -11.83 0.46
N ASP A 85 2.00 -11.29 -0.75
CA ASP A 85 3.22 -10.89 -1.44
C ASP A 85 3.21 -9.41 -1.65
N ALA A 86 4.39 -8.82 -1.69
CA ALA A 86 4.54 -7.38 -1.90
C ALA A 86 5.68 -7.13 -2.87
N HIS A 87 5.44 -6.23 -3.82
CA HIS A 87 6.43 -5.83 -4.81
C HIS A 87 6.51 -4.32 -4.83
N LEU A 88 7.73 -3.81 -4.70
CA LEU A 88 7.95 -2.37 -4.81
C LEU A 88 7.95 -1.99 -6.28
N LEU A 89 7.06 -1.08 -6.65
CA LEU A 89 6.92 -0.66 -8.05
C LEU A 89 7.80 0.53 -8.37
N GLU A 90 7.80 1.54 -7.47
CA GLU A 90 8.64 2.72 -7.69
C GLU A 90 8.76 3.49 -6.39
N VAL A 91 9.80 4.33 -6.33
CA VAL A 91 9.99 5.30 -5.25
C VAL A 91 10.34 6.62 -5.90
N GLU A 92 9.59 7.66 -5.58
CA GLU A 92 9.90 9.01 -6.02
C GLU A 92 10.30 9.84 -4.81
N THR A 93 11.37 10.60 -4.95
CA THR A 93 11.84 11.46 -3.86
C THR A 93 11.89 12.91 -4.34
N THR A 94 11.50 13.80 -3.45
CA THR A 94 11.73 15.23 -3.60
C THR A 94 12.66 15.66 -2.48
N SER A 95 12.91 16.96 -2.34
CA SER A 95 13.72 17.44 -1.22
C SER A 95 13.01 17.20 0.11
N ASP A 96 11.70 17.11 0.12
CA ASP A 96 10.89 17.10 1.36
C ASP A 96 10.25 15.76 1.66
N SER A 97 10.04 14.93 0.64
CA SER A 97 9.25 13.71 0.85
C SER A 97 9.68 12.58 -0.07
N ALA A 98 9.27 11.38 0.29
CA ALA A 98 9.39 10.22 -0.56
C ALA A 98 8.01 9.58 -0.68
N ILE A 99 7.69 9.10 -1.87
CA ILE A 99 6.45 8.38 -2.14
C ILE A 99 6.82 7.05 -2.78
N ALA A 100 6.32 5.98 -2.21
CA ALA A 100 6.57 4.64 -2.74
C ALA A 100 5.25 3.98 -3.11
N SER A 101 5.27 3.21 -4.18
CA SER A 101 4.10 2.45 -4.60
C SER A 101 4.43 0.96 -4.47
N VAL A 102 3.59 0.25 -3.73
CA VAL A 102 3.78 -1.16 -3.42
C VAL A 102 2.55 -1.93 -3.89
N ARG A 103 2.78 -2.95 -4.68
CA ARG A 103 1.70 -3.83 -5.10
C ARG A 103 1.62 -5.01 -4.14
N PHE A 104 0.44 -5.19 -3.56
CA PHE A 104 0.16 -6.31 -2.67
C PHE A 104 -0.77 -7.27 -3.37
N THR A 105 -0.41 -8.55 -3.36
CA THR A 105 -1.26 -9.63 -3.87
C THR A 105 -1.33 -10.72 -2.82
N GLY A 106 -2.40 -11.48 -2.85
CA GLY A 106 -2.53 -12.58 -1.91
C GLY A 106 -3.97 -13.03 -1.79
N GLN A 107 -4.28 -13.60 -0.64
CA GLN A 107 -5.63 -14.08 -0.35
C GLN A 107 -6.03 -13.69 1.06
N LEU A 108 -7.26 -13.23 1.19
CA LEU A 108 -7.90 -12.92 2.47
C LEU A 108 -9.10 -13.83 2.65
N ARG A 109 -9.48 -14.03 3.90
CA ARG A 109 -10.67 -14.81 4.23
C ARG A 109 -11.43 -14.09 5.34
N ASP A 110 -12.74 -13.96 5.17
CA ASP A 110 -13.61 -13.36 6.18
C ASP A 110 -13.99 -14.40 7.22
N GLY A 111 -13.49 -14.22 8.43
CA GLY A 111 -13.74 -15.17 9.50
C GLY A 111 -13.04 -16.49 9.23
N THR A 112 -13.43 -17.51 9.99
CA THR A 112 -12.84 -18.83 9.83
C THR A 112 -13.61 -19.69 8.84
N ASP A 113 -14.83 -19.30 8.51
CA ASP A 113 -15.71 -20.08 7.64
C ASP A 113 -15.83 -19.51 6.24
N GLY A 114 -15.26 -18.34 5.99
CA GLY A 114 -15.32 -17.72 4.67
C GLY A 114 -14.40 -18.42 3.68
N GLU A 115 -14.69 -18.24 2.41
CA GLU A 115 -13.82 -18.76 1.38
C GLU A 115 -12.70 -17.76 1.10
N PRO A 116 -11.48 -18.24 0.85
CA PRO A 116 -10.40 -17.33 0.50
C PRO A 116 -10.72 -16.57 -0.77
N GLU A 117 -10.44 -15.27 -0.75
CA GLU A 117 -10.62 -14.40 -1.91
C GLU A 117 -9.29 -13.77 -2.26
N SER A 118 -8.97 -13.80 -3.55
CA SER A 118 -7.75 -13.16 -4.03
C SER A 118 -7.90 -11.66 -4.04
N PHE A 119 -6.83 -10.96 -3.73
CA PHE A 119 -6.80 -9.51 -3.82
C PHE A 119 -5.55 -9.06 -4.56
N ASP A 120 -5.64 -7.88 -5.14
CA ASP A 120 -4.53 -7.26 -5.87
C ASP A 120 -4.74 -5.76 -5.77
N GLU A 121 -3.86 -5.09 -5.04
CA GLU A 121 -4.02 -3.64 -4.86
C GLU A 121 -2.66 -2.98 -4.74
N ILE A 122 -2.63 -1.71 -5.09
CA ILE A 122 -1.43 -0.90 -4.99
C ILE A 122 -1.62 0.11 -3.87
N TRP A 123 -0.68 0.12 -2.94
CA TRP A 123 -0.66 1.09 -1.86
C TRP A 123 0.36 2.16 -2.17
N HIS A 124 -0.05 3.41 -1.99
CA HIS A 124 0.84 4.55 -2.09
C HIS A 124 1.15 5.01 -0.68
N VAL A 125 2.42 4.94 -0.31
CA VAL A 125 2.86 5.33 1.02
C VAL A 125 3.83 6.49 0.90
N GLN A 126 3.81 7.38 1.89
CA GLN A 126 4.66 8.57 1.85
C GLN A 126 5.39 8.75 3.16
N LYS A 127 6.53 9.40 3.08
CA LYS A 127 7.38 9.66 4.24
C LYS A 127 7.90 11.08 4.17
N ASP A 128 7.84 11.79 5.30
CA ASP A 128 8.39 13.12 5.42
C ASP A 128 9.90 13.00 5.63
N LEU A 129 10.69 13.44 4.66
CA LEU A 129 12.13 13.35 4.73
C LEU A 129 12.77 14.42 5.61
N LYS A 130 12.00 15.42 6.02
CA LYS A 130 12.51 16.46 6.91
C LYS A 130 12.46 16.02 8.37
N ASP A 131 11.68 15.00 8.67
CA ASP A 131 11.56 14.49 10.04
C ASP A 131 12.29 13.16 10.14
N PRO A 132 13.41 13.10 10.87
CA PRO A 132 14.17 11.85 10.98
C PRO A 132 13.39 10.72 11.65
N ASN A 133 12.33 11.05 12.37
CA ASN A 133 11.51 10.05 13.05
C ASN A 133 10.25 9.67 12.28
N ALA A 134 10.09 10.20 11.08
CA ALA A 134 8.89 9.92 10.30
C ALA A 134 8.83 8.47 9.86
N SER A 135 7.61 7.93 9.83
CA SER A 135 7.32 6.61 9.30
C SER A 135 6.69 6.74 7.93
N TRP A 136 6.64 5.63 7.22
CA TRP A 136 5.87 5.55 5.99
C TRP A 136 4.38 5.49 6.34
N LEU A 137 3.58 6.35 5.72
CA LEU A 137 2.16 6.46 5.99
C LEU A 137 1.37 6.13 4.73
N LEU A 138 0.33 5.33 4.90
CA LEU A 138 -0.56 5.00 3.78
C LEU A 138 -1.31 6.26 3.36
N ALA A 139 -1.20 6.63 2.09
CA ALA A 139 -1.81 7.82 1.52
C ALA A 139 -2.88 7.50 0.50
N GLY A 140 -2.90 6.29 -0.05
CA GLY A 140 -3.92 5.91 -1.00
C GLY A 140 -3.85 4.44 -1.35
N ILE A 141 -4.98 3.90 -1.78
CA ILE A 141 -5.09 2.51 -2.21
C ILE A 141 -5.75 2.49 -3.57
N GLN A 142 -5.20 1.71 -4.48
CA GLN A 142 -5.72 1.58 -5.83
C GLN A 142 -5.97 0.10 -6.08
N GLN A 143 -7.20 -0.23 -6.48
CA GLN A 143 -7.54 -1.59 -6.84
C GLN A 143 -7.11 -1.84 -8.28
N THR A 144 -6.52 -2.99 -8.54
CA THR A 144 -6.01 -3.31 -9.87
C THR A 144 -6.83 -4.36 -10.58
N ALA A 145 -7.73 -5.00 -9.89
CA ALA A 145 -8.52 -6.08 -10.50
C ALA A 145 -9.85 -5.62 -11.04
#